data_02e6ca3675fed63eb3474a123354a464
#
_entry.id   02e6ca3675fed63eb3474a123354a464
#
_cell.length_a   1.000
_cell.length_b   1.000
_cell.length_c   1.000
_cell.angle_alpha   90.00
_cell.angle_beta   90.00
_cell.angle_gamma   90.00
#
_symmetry.space_group_name_H-M   'P 1'
#
loop_
_entity.id
_entity.type
_entity.pdbx_description
1 polymer ?
#
loop_
_entity_poly.entity_id
_entity_poly.type
_entity_poly.pdbx_seq_one_letter_code
_entity_poly.pdbx_strand_id
1 'polypeptide(L)'
;MDFKNASELLALCAQQQLPISEIMRRRECELGETTRDEVTHRMAHALEIMRASAMTPLKTPVKSMGGLIGGEAKKLAQHDAKGRSICGDVLHRAAQYAMAVLEVNASMGLIVAAPTAGSAGVLPGMLFALQDCYKISDERLIDALFNAGAIGYLAMRNATVAGAVGGCQAEIGVASAMAASAAVELMGGSPEQCLDAASTVLMNMLGLVCDPVGGLVEYPCQNRNAAGVANALVAAELSLAGIHQFIPFDEMLDTMYAVGRRIPLELRETALGGCAATPSACEKCGLCS
;
A
#
# COMPACT_ATOMS: atom_id res chain seq x y z
N MET A 1 5.83 -16.49 19.84
CA MET A 1 6.19 -15.06 19.71
C MET A 1 4.98 -14.32 19.11
N ASP A 2 4.33 -13.42 19.85
CA ASP A 2 3.15 -12.67 19.36
C ASP A 2 3.22 -11.23 19.87
N PHE A 3 2.60 -10.31 19.15
CA PHE A 3 2.47 -8.90 19.52
C PHE A 3 1.08 -8.40 19.12
N LYS A 4 0.52 -7.50 19.92
CA LYS A 4 -0.84 -6.99 19.75
C LYS A 4 -0.89 -5.52 19.33
N ASN A 5 0.20 -4.81 19.53
CA ASN A 5 0.37 -3.39 19.22
C ASN A 5 1.81 -3.09 18.81
N ALA A 6 2.07 -1.89 18.34
CA ALA A 6 3.38 -1.47 17.87
C ALA A 6 4.40 -1.37 19.02
N SER A 7 3.96 -1.00 20.20
CA SER A 7 4.85 -0.93 21.38
C SER A 7 5.39 -2.32 21.76
N GLU A 8 4.56 -3.37 21.71
CA GLU A 8 5.00 -4.76 21.94
C GLU A 8 5.92 -5.24 20.81
N LEU A 9 5.65 -4.88 19.55
CA LEU A 9 6.52 -5.19 18.42
C LEU A 9 7.92 -4.57 18.61
N LEU A 10 8.00 -3.29 18.97
CA LEU A 10 9.29 -2.62 19.26
C LEU A 10 10.03 -3.28 20.43
N ALA A 11 9.32 -3.64 21.50
CA ALA A 11 9.92 -4.34 22.64
C ALA A 11 10.54 -5.68 22.22
N LEU A 12 9.88 -6.44 21.34
CA LEU A 12 10.42 -7.68 20.76
C LEU A 12 11.63 -7.42 19.88
N CYS A 13 11.60 -6.40 19.03
CA CYS A 13 12.74 -6.01 18.20
C CYS A 13 13.96 -5.67 19.06
N ALA A 14 13.77 -4.85 20.09
CA ALA A 14 14.84 -4.45 21.01
C ALA A 14 15.40 -5.61 21.83
N GLN A 15 14.51 -6.45 22.40
CA GLN A 15 14.92 -7.61 23.21
C GLN A 15 15.72 -8.63 22.40
N GLN A 16 15.37 -8.85 21.14
CA GLN A 16 16.00 -9.85 20.29
C GLN A 16 17.07 -9.28 19.37
N GLN A 17 17.19 -7.95 19.30
CA GLN A 17 18.07 -7.23 18.37
C GLN A 17 17.79 -7.62 16.91
N LEU A 18 16.52 -7.69 16.54
CA LEU A 18 16.04 -8.10 15.21
C LEU A 18 15.19 -7.02 14.57
N PRO A 19 15.18 -6.94 13.22
CA PRO A 19 14.28 -6.06 12.48
C PRO A 19 12.82 -6.57 12.56
N ILE A 20 11.87 -5.69 12.22
CA ILE A 20 10.43 -6.01 12.20
C ILE A 20 10.13 -7.21 11.30
N SER A 21 10.77 -7.29 10.14
CA SER A 21 10.60 -8.39 9.19
C SER A 21 10.88 -9.76 9.81
N GLU A 22 11.96 -9.87 10.58
CA GLU A 22 12.35 -11.13 11.20
C GLU A 22 11.43 -11.49 12.39
N ILE A 23 11.00 -10.52 13.17
CA ILE A 23 10.00 -10.73 14.24
C ILE A 23 8.70 -11.27 13.63
N MET A 24 8.21 -10.63 12.55
CA MET A 24 7.00 -11.08 11.86
C MET A 24 7.15 -12.48 11.26
N ARG A 25 8.27 -12.78 10.61
CA ARG A 25 8.54 -14.11 10.05
C ARG A 25 8.51 -15.19 11.12
N ARG A 26 9.15 -14.96 12.26
CA ARG A 26 9.13 -15.92 13.39
C ARG A 26 7.72 -16.10 13.95
N ARG A 27 6.97 -15.03 14.03
CA ARG A 27 5.56 -15.08 14.44
C ARG A 27 4.76 -15.98 13.50
N GLU A 28 4.88 -15.82 12.20
CA GLU A 28 4.19 -16.65 11.20
C GLU A 28 4.59 -18.13 11.29
N CYS A 29 5.86 -18.42 11.55
CA CYS A 29 6.31 -19.80 11.78
C CYS A 29 5.67 -20.41 13.03
N GLU A 30 5.64 -19.70 14.14
CA GLU A 30 5.07 -20.20 15.40
C GLU A 30 3.54 -20.38 15.32
N LEU A 31 2.81 -19.39 14.79
CA LEU A 31 1.35 -19.45 14.70
C LEU A 31 0.86 -20.45 13.64
N GLY A 32 1.62 -20.58 12.56
CA GLY A 32 1.31 -21.53 11.47
C GLY A 32 1.83 -22.94 11.70
N GLU A 33 2.53 -23.18 12.83
CA GLU A 33 3.20 -24.47 13.13
C GLU A 33 4.02 -24.97 11.93
N THR A 34 4.75 -24.06 11.28
CA THR A 34 5.44 -24.31 10.01
C THR A 34 6.90 -23.86 10.06
N THR A 35 7.68 -24.25 9.05
CA THR A 35 9.10 -23.94 8.97
C THR A 35 9.35 -22.54 8.39
N ARG A 36 10.54 -21.99 8.69
CA ARG A 36 11.04 -20.74 8.11
C ARG A 36 11.06 -20.79 6.57
N ASP A 37 11.50 -21.91 6.01
CA ASP A 37 11.62 -22.08 4.57
C ASP A 37 10.25 -22.06 3.89
N GLU A 38 9.26 -22.70 4.50
CA GLU A 38 7.89 -22.71 3.95
C GLU A 38 7.24 -21.33 3.99
N VAL A 39 7.35 -20.59 5.11
CA VAL A 39 6.83 -19.23 5.22
C VAL A 39 7.53 -18.31 4.22
N THR A 40 8.85 -18.43 4.07
CA THR A 40 9.63 -17.66 3.12
C THR A 40 9.24 -17.99 1.67
N HIS A 41 9.03 -19.27 1.35
CA HIS A 41 8.59 -19.71 0.01
C HIS A 41 7.21 -19.16 -0.35
N ARG A 42 6.26 -19.16 0.57
CA ARG A 42 4.93 -18.55 0.36
C ARG A 42 5.04 -17.04 0.09
N MET A 43 5.91 -16.34 0.81
CA MET A 43 6.14 -14.91 0.59
C MET A 43 6.85 -14.64 -0.74
N ALA A 44 7.79 -15.49 -1.14
CA ALA A 44 8.45 -15.43 -2.45
C ALA A 44 7.43 -15.59 -3.59
N HIS A 45 6.50 -16.54 -3.46
CA HIS A 45 5.42 -16.72 -4.44
C HIS A 45 4.50 -15.48 -4.52
N ALA A 46 4.17 -14.85 -3.38
CA ALA A 46 3.44 -13.59 -3.38
C ALA A 46 4.21 -12.48 -4.11
N LEU A 47 5.54 -12.38 -3.91
CA LEU A 47 6.40 -11.42 -4.62
C LEU A 47 6.39 -11.64 -6.15
N GLU A 48 6.38 -12.91 -6.60
CA GLU A 48 6.29 -13.24 -8.04
C GLU A 48 4.95 -12.76 -8.64
N ILE A 49 3.83 -12.98 -7.96
CA ILE A 49 2.51 -12.49 -8.40
C ILE A 49 2.49 -10.97 -8.45
N MET A 50 3.00 -10.29 -7.41
CA MET A 50 3.12 -8.83 -7.37
C MET A 50 3.96 -8.32 -8.55
N ARG A 51 5.09 -8.97 -8.86
CA ARG A 51 5.95 -8.60 -9.97
C ARG A 51 5.24 -8.76 -11.32
N ALA A 52 4.56 -9.88 -11.53
CA ALA A 52 3.82 -10.10 -12.77
C ALA A 52 2.74 -9.04 -12.99
N SER A 53 1.98 -8.70 -11.93
CA SER A 53 0.93 -7.69 -12.02
C SER A 53 1.48 -6.26 -12.23
N ALA A 54 2.64 -5.93 -11.68
CA ALA A 54 3.28 -4.62 -11.86
C ALA A 54 3.93 -4.45 -13.24
N MET A 55 4.42 -5.52 -13.87
CA MET A 55 5.21 -5.42 -15.11
C MET A 55 4.39 -5.68 -16.39
N THR A 56 3.38 -6.55 -16.33
CA THR A 56 2.62 -6.96 -17.52
C THR A 56 1.92 -5.80 -18.24
N PRO A 57 1.19 -4.90 -17.55
CA PRO A 57 0.47 -3.81 -18.22
C PRO A 57 1.37 -2.77 -18.88
N LEU A 58 2.62 -2.67 -18.48
CA LEU A 58 3.59 -1.76 -19.08
C LEU A 58 3.86 -2.10 -20.57
N LYS A 59 3.80 -3.38 -20.87
CA LYS A 59 4.01 -3.90 -22.23
C LYS A 59 2.69 -4.12 -22.96
N THR A 60 1.76 -4.78 -22.30
CA THR A 60 0.45 -5.18 -22.85
C THR A 60 -0.66 -4.57 -21.99
N PRO A 61 -1.24 -3.43 -22.40
CA PRO A 61 -2.33 -2.82 -21.67
C PRO A 61 -3.51 -3.77 -21.54
N VAL A 62 -4.13 -3.76 -20.38
CA VAL A 62 -5.35 -4.51 -20.10
C VAL A 62 -6.53 -3.55 -19.96
N LYS A 63 -7.73 -3.99 -20.36
CA LYS A 63 -8.96 -3.20 -20.21
C LYS A 63 -9.67 -3.63 -18.96
N SER A 64 -10.06 -2.68 -18.12
CA SER A 64 -10.85 -2.93 -16.93
C SER A 64 -12.28 -3.40 -17.26
N MET A 65 -12.92 -4.04 -16.29
CA MET A 65 -14.30 -4.54 -16.42
C MET A 65 -15.30 -3.41 -16.64
N GLY A 66 -15.17 -2.30 -15.91
CA GLY A 66 -16.02 -1.11 -16.07
C GLY A 66 -15.60 -0.20 -17.22
N GLY A 67 -14.42 -0.40 -17.79
CA GLY A 67 -13.90 0.39 -18.90
C GLY A 67 -13.46 1.81 -18.51
N LEU A 68 -13.33 2.11 -17.22
CA LEU A 68 -12.93 3.44 -16.75
C LEU A 68 -11.41 3.65 -16.77
N ILE A 69 -10.64 2.56 -16.67
CA ILE A 69 -9.16 2.57 -16.71
C ILE A 69 -8.63 1.51 -17.68
N GLY A 70 -7.36 1.68 -18.09
CA GLY A 70 -6.64 0.72 -18.93
C GLY A 70 -5.63 1.38 -19.86
N GLY A 71 -4.34 1.06 -19.65
CA GLY A 71 -3.22 1.57 -20.44
C GLY A 71 -2.53 2.82 -19.88
N GLU A 72 -2.94 3.31 -18.69
CA GLU A 72 -2.34 4.46 -18.02
C GLU A 72 -0.89 4.16 -17.59
N ALA A 73 -0.61 2.96 -17.09
CA ALA A 73 0.73 2.52 -16.74
C ALA A 73 1.67 2.54 -17.95
N LYS A 74 1.21 2.09 -19.10
CA LYS A 74 1.99 2.17 -20.35
C LYS A 74 2.23 3.61 -20.81
N LYS A 75 1.24 4.51 -20.64
CA LYS A 75 1.41 5.94 -20.94
C LYS A 75 2.49 6.56 -20.05
N LEU A 76 2.54 6.21 -18.76
CA LEU A 76 3.60 6.65 -17.84
C LEU A 76 4.97 6.13 -18.29
N ALA A 77 5.08 4.85 -18.65
CA ALA A 77 6.33 4.29 -19.19
C ALA A 77 6.83 5.03 -20.46
N GLN A 78 5.90 5.36 -21.35
CA GLN A 78 6.23 6.12 -22.57
C GLN A 78 6.61 7.57 -22.29
N HIS A 79 6.04 8.16 -21.22
CA HIS A 79 6.39 9.52 -20.79
C HIS A 79 7.80 9.56 -20.21
N ASP A 80 8.17 8.58 -19.38
CA ASP A 80 9.51 8.41 -18.82
C ASP A 80 10.57 8.27 -19.92
N ALA A 81 10.31 7.41 -20.90
CA ALA A 81 11.21 7.20 -22.03
C ALA A 81 11.53 8.48 -22.84
N LYS A 82 10.72 9.52 -22.72
CA LYS A 82 10.95 10.86 -23.32
C LYS A 82 11.78 11.78 -22.42
N GLY A 83 12.20 11.33 -21.22
CA GLY A 83 12.99 12.14 -20.29
C GLY A 83 12.23 13.36 -19.72
N ARG A 84 10.90 13.27 -19.58
CA ARG A 84 10.04 14.38 -19.14
C ARG A 84 9.44 14.21 -17.76
N SER A 85 9.85 13.20 -17.00
CA SER A 85 9.33 13.00 -15.65
C SER A 85 9.75 14.15 -14.72
N ILE A 86 8.78 14.71 -13.99
CA ILE A 86 9.02 15.72 -12.95
C ILE A 86 9.20 15.08 -11.56
N CYS A 87 8.96 13.76 -11.43
CA CYS A 87 8.97 13.04 -10.15
C CYS A 87 10.31 12.36 -9.84
N GLY A 88 11.29 12.47 -10.73
CA GLY A 88 12.51 11.66 -10.64
C GLY A 88 12.23 10.15 -10.81
N ASP A 89 13.29 9.34 -10.84
CA ASP A 89 13.20 7.93 -11.24
C ASP A 89 12.38 7.08 -10.25
N VAL A 90 12.61 7.24 -8.95
CA VAL A 90 11.97 6.39 -7.92
C VAL A 90 10.46 6.58 -7.90
N LEU A 91 10.01 7.83 -7.73
CA LEU A 91 8.58 8.12 -7.63
C LEU A 91 7.84 7.86 -8.93
N HIS A 92 8.47 8.17 -10.08
CA HIS A 92 7.86 7.89 -11.38
C HIS A 92 7.61 6.39 -11.57
N ARG A 93 8.64 5.54 -11.33
CA ARG A 93 8.52 4.08 -11.42
C ARG A 93 7.51 3.53 -10.43
N ALA A 94 7.53 4.03 -9.19
CA ALA A 94 6.59 3.60 -8.16
C ALA A 94 5.13 3.87 -8.55
N ALA A 95 4.82 5.07 -9.04
CA ALA A 95 3.50 5.40 -9.55
C ALA A 95 3.10 4.53 -10.75
N GLN A 96 4.01 4.31 -11.68
CA GLN A 96 3.82 3.47 -12.86
C GLN A 96 3.46 2.03 -12.49
N TYR A 97 4.21 1.41 -11.58
CA TYR A 97 3.95 0.04 -11.13
C TYR A 97 2.68 -0.06 -10.29
N ALA A 98 2.41 0.92 -9.42
CA ALA A 98 1.19 0.96 -8.64
C ALA A 98 -0.06 1.01 -9.53
N MET A 99 -0.06 1.84 -10.56
CA MET A 99 -1.15 1.93 -11.53
C MET A 99 -1.30 0.65 -12.35
N ALA A 100 -0.20 0.00 -12.73
CA ALA A 100 -0.21 -1.26 -13.46
C ALA A 100 -0.93 -2.37 -12.69
N VAL A 101 -0.63 -2.51 -11.39
CA VAL A 101 -1.30 -3.51 -10.53
C VAL A 101 -2.81 -3.28 -10.50
N LEU A 102 -3.27 -2.02 -10.44
CA LEU A 102 -4.70 -1.71 -10.45
C LEU A 102 -5.36 -2.00 -11.80
N GLU A 103 -4.65 -1.86 -12.92
CA GLU A 103 -5.16 -2.32 -14.22
C GLU A 103 -5.39 -3.83 -14.23
N VAL A 104 -4.47 -4.62 -13.66
CA VAL A 104 -4.62 -6.07 -13.53
C VAL A 104 -5.80 -6.40 -12.62
N ASN A 105 -5.88 -5.77 -11.45
CA ASN A 105 -7.00 -5.97 -10.52
C ASN A 105 -8.35 -5.67 -11.18
N ALA A 106 -8.47 -4.53 -11.84
CA ALA A 106 -9.71 -4.09 -12.49
C ALA A 106 -10.09 -4.92 -13.74
N SER A 107 -9.16 -5.67 -14.30
CA SER A 107 -9.39 -6.64 -15.39
C SER A 107 -9.67 -8.06 -14.89
N MET A 108 -9.87 -8.26 -13.57
CA MET A 108 -10.05 -9.56 -12.92
C MET A 108 -8.84 -10.48 -13.03
N GLY A 109 -7.64 -9.90 -13.18
CA GLY A 109 -6.37 -10.63 -13.18
C GLY A 109 -5.89 -10.95 -11.77
N LEU A 110 -4.82 -11.73 -11.67
CA LEU A 110 -4.25 -12.18 -10.40
C LEU A 110 -3.37 -11.08 -9.79
N ILE A 111 -3.69 -10.68 -8.55
CA ILE A 111 -2.93 -9.75 -7.71
C ILE A 111 -2.78 -10.32 -6.30
N VAL A 112 -1.92 -9.70 -5.49
CA VAL A 112 -1.86 -9.92 -4.05
C VAL A 112 -2.49 -8.72 -3.35
N ALA A 113 -3.54 -8.94 -2.56
CA ALA A 113 -4.13 -7.89 -1.74
C ALA A 113 -3.15 -7.43 -0.65
N ALA A 114 -2.92 -6.10 -0.54
CA ALA A 114 -1.98 -5.54 0.40
C ALA A 114 -2.40 -4.12 0.87
N PRO A 115 -3.27 -3.99 1.90
CA PRO A 115 -4.01 -5.03 2.58
C PRO A 115 -5.31 -5.44 1.84
N THR A 116 -5.82 -4.63 0.90
CA THR A 116 -7.02 -4.90 0.10
C THR A 116 -6.70 -4.95 -1.39
N ALA A 117 -7.62 -5.48 -2.20
CA ALA A 117 -7.49 -5.46 -3.66
C ALA A 117 -7.44 -4.01 -4.21
N GLY A 118 -8.22 -3.09 -3.61
CA GLY A 118 -8.28 -1.68 -4.02
C GLY A 118 -7.00 -0.89 -3.75
N SER A 119 -6.15 -1.37 -2.86
CA SER A 119 -4.86 -0.76 -2.51
C SER A 119 -3.64 -1.61 -2.89
N ALA A 120 -3.86 -2.69 -3.65
CA ALA A 120 -2.85 -3.70 -3.97
C ALA A 120 -1.63 -3.18 -4.76
N GLY A 121 -1.73 -2.00 -5.35
CA GLY A 121 -0.66 -1.40 -6.14
C GLY A 121 0.41 -0.67 -5.33
N VAL A 122 0.07 -0.17 -4.13
CA VAL A 122 0.97 0.71 -3.36
C VAL A 122 2.26 -0.01 -2.97
N LEU A 123 2.15 -1.16 -2.31
CA LEU A 123 3.32 -1.89 -1.81
C LEU A 123 4.24 -2.38 -2.94
N PRO A 124 3.76 -3.13 -3.95
CA PRO A 124 4.62 -3.56 -5.05
C PRO A 124 5.15 -2.39 -5.88
N GLY A 125 4.37 -1.32 -6.05
CA GLY A 125 4.81 -0.11 -6.72
C GLY A 125 6.08 0.46 -6.12
N MET A 126 6.10 0.61 -4.80
CA MET A 126 7.26 1.11 -4.08
C MET A 126 8.42 0.11 -4.08
N LEU A 127 8.17 -1.18 -3.80
CA LEU A 127 9.21 -2.20 -3.70
C LEU A 127 10.00 -2.33 -5.02
N PHE A 128 9.31 -2.43 -6.16
CA PHE A 128 9.98 -2.61 -7.45
C PHE A 128 10.67 -1.33 -7.94
N ALA A 129 10.15 -0.15 -7.59
CA ALA A 129 10.86 1.10 -7.88
C ALA A 129 12.19 1.20 -7.11
N LEU A 130 12.19 0.86 -5.83
CA LEU A 130 13.41 0.81 -5.03
C LEU A 130 14.37 -0.28 -5.53
N GLN A 131 13.85 -1.46 -5.90
CA GLN A 131 14.66 -2.53 -6.49
C GLN A 131 15.38 -2.05 -7.74
N ASP A 132 14.67 -1.43 -8.66
CA ASP A 132 15.24 -0.97 -9.92
C ASP A 132 16.29 0.13 -9.73
N CYS A 133 16.04 1.09 -8.83
CA CYS A 133 16.92 2.22 -8.62
C CYS A 133 18.14 1.88 -7.75
N TYR A 134 17.98 1.02 -6.73
CA TYR A 134 19.03 0.70 -5.76
C TYR A 134 19.60 -0.71 -5.88
N LYS A 135 19.14 -1.51 -6.87
CA LYS A 135 19.62 -2.89 -7.12
C LYS A 135 19.43 -3.82 -5.92
N ILE A 136 18.30 -3.70 -5.26
CA ILE A 136 17.95 -4.51 -4.10
C ILE A 136 17.64 -5.96 -4.55
N SER A 137 18.12 -6.95 -3.81
CA SER A 137 17.86 -8.37 -4.12
C SER A 137 16.44 -8.80 -3.76
N ASP A 138 15.97 -9.90 -4.35
CA ASP A 138 14.63 -10.44 -4.08
C ASP A 138 14.50 -10.91 -2.62
N GLU A 139 15.56 -11.42 -2.00
CA GLU A 139 15.57 -11.81 -0.59
C GLU A 139 15.26 -10.62 0.31
N ARG A 140 15.83 -9.45 0.02
CA ARG A 140 15.56 -8.22 0.76
C ARG A 140 14.13 -7.73 0.53
N LEU A 141 13.57 -7.91 -0.67
CA LEU A 141 12.16 -7.61 -0.92
C LEU A 141 11.22 -8.54 -0.16
N ILE A 142 11.59 -9.83 -0.01
CA ILE A 142 10.85 -10.78 0.82
C ILE A 142 10.85 -10.34 2.28
N ASP A 143 12.00 -9.90 2.82
CA ASP A 143 12.07 -9.32 4.16
C ASP A 143 11.14 -8.11 4.29
N ALA A 144 11.17 -7.20 3.33
CA ALA A 144 10.29 -6.02 3.30
C ALA A 144 8.80 -6.38 3.29
N LEU A 145 8.41 -7.48 2.63
CA LEU A 145 7.03 -7.97 2.65
C LEU A 145 6.62 -8.48 4.04
N PHE A 146 7.52 -9.10 4.80
CA PHE A 146 7.25 -9.46 6.20
C PHE A 146 7.11 -8.20 7.07
N ASN A 147 7.97 -7.19 6.90
CA ASN A 147 7.82 -5.91 7.58
C ASN A 147 6.44 -5.29 7.30
N ALA A 148 6.08 -5.15 6.02
CA ALA A 148 4.77 -4.64 5.60
C ALA A 148 3.62 -5.46 6.21
N GLY A 149 3.77 -6.79 6.26
CA GLY A 149 2.80 -7.70 6.88
C GLY A 149 2.57 -7.40 8.35
N ALA A 150 3.60 -7.01 9.12
CA ALA A 150 3.46 -6.64 10.52
C ALA A 150 2.60 -5.37 10.69
N ILE A 151 2.82 -4.36 9.86
CA ILE A 151 2.04 -3.10 9.88
C ILE A 151 0.58 -3.36 9.48
N GLY A 152 0.36 -4.14 8.40
CA GLY A 152 -0.98 -4.53 7.97
C GLY A 152 -1.73 -5.35 9.02
N TYR A 153 -1.05 -6.28 9.69
CA TYR A 153 -1.61 -7.06 10.79
C TYR A 153 -2.08 -6.16 11.95
N LEU A 154 -1.26 -5.20 12.37
CA LEU A 154 -1.62 -4.27 13.45
C LEU A 154 -2.84 -3.43 13.07
N ALA A 155 -2.92 -2.96 11.83
CA ALA A 155 -4.07 -2.20 11.34
C ALA A 155 -5.36 -3.04 11.28
N MET A 156 -5.27 -4.28 10.78
CA MET A 156 -6.41 -5.20 10.75
C MET A 156 -6.90 -5.57 12.15
N ARG A 157 -5.96 -5.75 13.09
CA ARG A 157 -6.28 -6.15 14.45
C ARG A 157 -6.92 -5.04 15.27
N ASN A 158 -6.35 -3.82 15.20
CA ASN A 158 -6.64 -2.75 16.14
C ASN A 158 -7.54 -1.64 15.57
N ALA A 159 -7.73 -1.63 14.23
CA ALA A 159 -8.56 -0.65 13.56
C ALA A 159 -9.42 -1.31 12.47
N THR A 160 -9.16 -0.96 11.21
CA THR A 160 -9.80 -1.55 10.03
C THR A 160 -8.94 -1.32 8.79
N VAL A 161 -9.10 -2.18 7.80
CA VAL A 161 -8.53 -1.99 6.44
C VAL A 161 -9.62 -1.86 5.38
N ALA A 162 -10.89 -1.80 5.78
CA ALA A 162 -12.02 -1.78 4.86
C ALA A 162 -12.49 -0.35 4.57
N GLY A 163 -12.58 0.01 3.28
CA GLY A 163 -13.07 1.30 2.81
C GLY A 163 -14.50 1.60 3.24
N ALA A 164 -15.36 0.58 3.26
CA ALA A 164 -16.75 0.67 3.72
C ALA A 164 -16.88 1.02 5.22
N VAL A 165 -15.87 0.73 6.03
CA VAL A 165 -15.84 1.03 7.46
C VAL A 165 -15.11 2.33 7.74
N GLY A 166 -13.91 2.51 7.18
CA GLY A 166 -12.99 3.58 7.53
C GLY A 166 -12.70 4.60 6.42
N GLY A 167 -13.31 4.48 5.25
CA GLY A 167 -12.92 5.28 4.10
C GLY A 167 -11.62 4.78 3.44
N CYS A 168 -11.17 5.43 2.39
CA CYS A 168 -9.96 5.07 1.66
C CYS A 168 -8.68 5.29 2.50
N GLN A 169 -8.73 6.08 3.59
CA GLN A 169 -7.65 6.15 4.57
C GLN A 169 -7.31 4.79 5.19
N ALA A 170 -8.32 3.90 5.35
CA ALA A 170 -8.13 2.54 5.85
C ALA A 170 -7.53 1.60 4.79
N GLU A 171 -7.77 1.85 3.52
CA GLU A 171 -7.21 1.03 2.43
C GLU A 171 -5.86 1.57 1.96
N ILE A 172 -5.88 2.73 1.27
CA ILE A 172 -4.68 3.37 0.72
C ILE A 172 -3.77 3.88 1.84
N GLY A 173 -4.33 4.43 2.94
CA GLY A 173 -3.53 4.88 4.08
C GLY A 173 -2.77 3.74 4.72
N VAL A 174 -3.41 2.60 5.00
CA VAL A 174 -2.74 1.43 5.57
C VAL A 174 -1.74 0.82 4.57
N ALA A 175 -2.10 0.66 3.29
CA ALA A 175 -1.17 0.18 2.27
C ALA A 175 0.08 1.07 2.17
N SER A 176 -0.10 2.39 2.23
CA SER A 176 1.01 3.34 2.20
C SER A 176 1.86 3.29 3.48
N ALA A 177 1.25 3.05 4.66
CA ALA A 177 1.96 2.85 5.91
C ALA A 177 2.79 1.55 5.89
N MET A 178 2.23 0.45 5.36
CA MET A 178 2.94 -0.80 5.08
C MET A 178 4.16 -0.55 4.17
N ALA A 179 3.95 0.19 3.09
CA ALA A 179 4.99 0.51 2.13
C ALA A 179 6.09 1.41 2.73
N ALA A 180 5.73 2.44 3.49
CA ALA A 180 6.69 3.35 4.11
C ALA A 180 7.59 2.62 5.14
N SER A 181 6.99 1.81 6.02
CA SER A 181 7.73 0.98 6.98
C SER A 181 8.71 0.03 6.28
N ALA A 182 8.24 -0.67 5.24
CA ALA A 182 9.07 -1.57 4.44
C ALA A 182 10.23 -0.83 3.74
N ALA A 183 9.99 0.38 3.20
CA ALA A 183 11.02 1.20 2.58
C ALA A 183 12.11 1.61 3.58
N VAL A 184 11.71 2.01 4.78
CA VAL A 184 12.65 2.39 5.85
C VAL A 184 13.57 1.22 6.21
N GLU A 185 13.01 0.01 6.42
CA GLU A 185 13.83 -1.18 6.73
C GLU A 185 14.74 -1.56 5.55
N LEU A 186 14.24 -1.50 4.30
CA LEU A 186 15.06 -1.75 3.10
C LEU A 186 16.26 -0.81 3.00
N MET A 187 16.08 0.44 3.38
CA MET A 187 17.12 1.47 3.35
C MET A 187 17.99 1.51 4.62
N GLY A 188 17.79 0.56 5.55
CA GLY A 188 18.63 0.38 6.74
C GLY A 188 18.20 1.18 7.96
N GLY A 189 16.97 1.69 7.98
CA GLY A 189 16.41 2.36 9.15
C GLY A 189 16.06 1.40 10.28
N SER A 190 15.90 1.95 11.48
CA SER A 190 15.56 1.20 12.69
C SER A 190 14.07 0.82 12.75
N PRO A 191 13.69 -0.14 13.63
CA PRO A 191 12.28 -0.46 13.88
C PRO A 191 11.42 0.75 14.31
N GLU A 192 11.98 1.66 15.11
CA GLU A 192 11.33 2.91 15.52
C GLU A 192 11.07 3.80 14.31
N GLN A 193 12.07 3.97 13.44
CA GLN A 193 11.92 4.73 12.21
C GLN A 193 10.87 4.13 11.27
N CYS A 194 10.75 2.80 11.22
CA CYS A 194 9.70 2.12 10.45
C CYS A 194 8.30 2.52 10.92
N LEU A 195 8.09 2.57 12.24
CA LEU A 195 6.79 2.96 12.83
C LEU A 195 6.54 4.47 12.73
N ASP A 196 7.59 5.31 12.84
CA ASP A 196 7.49 6.75 12.59
C ASP A 196 7.02 7.05 11.17
N ALA A 197 7.59 6.37 10.17
CA ALA A 197 7.16 6.51 8.78
C ALA A 197 5.70 6.05 8.59
N ALA A 198 5.33 4.91 9.17
CA ALA A 198 3.95 4.40 9.11
C ALA A 198 2.95 5.37 9.76
N SER A 199 3.30 5.94 10.93
CA SER A 199 2.49 6.96 11.61
C SER A 199 2.32 8.23 10.76
N THR A 200 3.41 8.72 10.16
CA THR A 200 3.41 9.88 9.25
C THR A 200 2.42 9.69 8.11
N VAL A 201 2.44 8.52 7.48
CA VAL A 201 1.51 8.19 6.40
C VAL A 201 0.06 8.28 6.85
N LEU A 202 -0.28 7.64 7.97
CA LEU A 202 -1.66 7.64 8.48
C LEU A 202 -2.12 9.07 8.77
N MET A 203 -1.27 9.89 9.41
CA MET A 203 -1.56 11.29 9.70
C MET A 203 -1.85 12.08 8.41
N ASN A 204 -1.03 11.93 7.37
CA ASN A 204 -1.15 12.65 6.11
C ASN A 204 -2.41 12.25 5.32
N MET A 205 -2.96 11.07 5.56
CA MET A 205 -4.08 10.51 4.80
C MET A 205 -5.40 10.49 5.58
N LEU A 206 -5.43 11.08 6.79
CA LEU A 206 -6.67 11.19 7.58
C LEU A 206 -7.78 11.87 6.78
N GLY A 207 -8.97 11.29 6.86
CA GLY A 207 -10.16 11.82 6.19
C GLY A 207 -10.29 11.46 4.71
N LEU A 208 -9.37 10.69 4.12
CA LEU A 208 -9.51 10.25 2.73
C LEU A 208 -10.73 9.33 2.58
N VAL A 209 -11.73 9.81 1.85
CA VAL A 209 -13.00 9.13 1.63
C VAL A 209 -12.88 7.99 0.62
N CYS A 210 -13.80 7.03 0.64
CA CYS A 210 -13.90 5.95 -0.35
C CYS A 210 -15.14 6.18 -1.23
N ASP A 211 -14.93 6.66 -2.46
CA ASP A 211 -15.97 7.14 -3.37
C ASP A 211 -15.76 6.65 -4.82
N PRO A 212 -15.66 5.31 -5.02
CA PRO A 212 -15.37 4.73 -6.33
C PRO A 212 -16.51 4.99 -7.32
N VAL A 213 -16.17 5.45 -8.53
CA VAL A 213 -17.11 5.72 -9.60
C VAL A 213 -17.80 4.42 -10.05
N GLY A 214 -19.11 4.41 -10.05
CA GLY A 214 -19.91 3.22 -10.36
C GLY A 214 -19.75 2.07 -9.36
N GLY A 215 -19.17 2.30 -8.18
CA GLY A 215 -18.86 1.26 -7.19
C GLY A 215 -17.72 0.33 -7.60
N LEU A 216 -17.00 0.65 -8.67
CA LEU A 216 -15.91 -0.17 -9.21
C LEU A 216 -14.56 0.28 -8.69
N VAL A 217 -13.68 -0.69 -8.36
CA VAL A 217 -12.31 -0.43 -7.92
C VAL A 217 -11.43 -0.07 -9.14
N GLU A 218 -11.81 1.02 -9.81
CA GLU A 218 -11.13 1.54 -10.99
C GLU A 218 -10.72 3.00 -10.78
N TYR A 219 -11.68 3.93 -10.81
CA TYR A 219 -11.45 5.35 -10.63
C TYR A 219 -12.23 5.87 -9.40
N PRO A 220 -11.60 6.61 -8.47
CA PRO A 220 -10.22 7.14 -8.49
C PRO A 220 -9.18 6.17 -7.88
N CYS A 221 -9.51 4.92 -7.62
CA CYS A 221 -8.66 3.96 -6.90
C CYS A 221 -7.26 3.83 -7.54
N GLN A 222 -7.18 3.74 -8.88
CA GLN A 222 -5.89 3.66 -9.57
C GLN A 222 -5.00 4.88 -9.27
N ASN A 223 -5.55 6.10 -9.38
CA ASN A 223 -4.81 7.33 -9.10
C ASN A 223 -4.42 7.43 -7.62
N ARG A 224 -5.26 6.94 -6.71
CA ARG A 224 -4.97 6.92 -5.27
C ARG A 224 -3.86 5.95 -4.91
N ASN A 225 -3.68 4.85 -5.63
CA ASN A 225 -2.52 3.98 -5.44
C ASN A 225 -1.21 4.72 -5.79
N ALA A 226 -1.18 5.48 -6.88
CA ALA A 226 -0.02 6.31 -7.23
C ALA A 226 0.23 7.42 -6.18
N ALA A 227 -0.83 8.08 -5.68
CA ALA A 227 -0.70 9.08 -4.62
C ALA A 227 -0.26 8.45 -3.29
N GLY A 228 -0.74 7.25 -2.98
CA GLY A 228 -0.34 6.48 -1.79
C GLY A 228 1.14 6.15 -1.78
N VAL A 229 1.67 5.70 -2.92
CA VAL A 229 3.12 5.47 -3.10
C VAL A 229 3.92 6.75 -2.88
N ALA A 230 3.48 7.88 -3.40
CA ALA A 230 4.16 9.16 -3.21
C ALA A 230 4.22 9.55 -1.73
N ASN A 231 3.11 9.39 -1.01
CA ASN A 231 3.07 9.63 0.43
C ASN A 231 3.96 8.68 1.21
N ALA A 232 4.00 7.39 0.85
CA ALA A 232 4.88 6.40 1.47
C ALA A 232 6.37 6.76 1.32
N LEU A 233 6.79 7.16 0.11
CA LEU A 233 8.18 7.57 -0.15
C LEU A 233 8.55 8.82 0.65
N VAL A 234 7.68 9.84 0.69
CA VAL A 234 7.93 11.05 1.49
C VAL A 234 8.03 10.71 2.98
N ALA A 235 7.13 9.89 3.51
CA ALA A 235 7.16 9.52 4.92
C ALA A 235 8.41 8.71 5.29
N ALA A 236 8.83 7.80 4.42
CA ALA A 236 10.07 7.04 4.60
C ALA A 236 11.30 7.96 4.60
N GLU A 237 11.38 8.90 3.67
CA GLU A 237 12.48 9.88 3.58
C GLU A 237 12.57 10.74 4.84
N LEU A 238 11.43 11.27 5.33
CA LEU A 238 11.39 12.07 6.56
C LEU A 238 11.94 11.27 7.76
N SER A 239 11.50 10.02 7.90
CA SER A 239 11.95 9.17 9.01
C SER A 239 13.43 8.80 8.90
N LEU A 240 13.92 8.44 7.70
CA LEU A 240 15.34 8.15 7.46
C LEU A 240 16.23 9.38 7.71
N ALA A 241 15.71 10.59 7.45
CA ALA A 241 16.39 11.84 7.79
C ALA A 241 16.40 12.15 9.29
N GLY A 242 15.82 11.30 10.14
CA GLY A 242 15.80 11.46 11.60
C GLY A 242 14.66 12.33 12.12
N ILE A 243 13.63 12.56 11.33
CA ILE A 243 12.41 13.28 11.76
C ILE A 243 11.49 12.29 12.47
N HIS A 244 11.42 12.37 13.79
CA HIS A 244 10.60 11.52 14.63
C HIS A 244 9.16 11.98 14.67
N GLN A 245 8.24 11.01 14.82
CA GLN A 245 6.83 11.30 14.97
C GLN A 245 6.45 11.57 16.42
N PHE A 246 5.71 12.66 16.61
CA PHE A 246 5.15 13.03 17.91
C PHE A 246 4.00 12.10 18.33
N ILE A 247 3.21 11.61 17.35
CA ILE A 247 2.08 10.71 17.62
C ILE A 247 2.50 9.29 17.26
N PRO A 248 2.55 8.37 18.24
CA PRO A 248 2.92 6.97 17.99
C PRO A 248 1.96 6.26 17.04
N PHE A 249 2.44 5.21 16.36
CA PHE A 249 1.66 4.47 15.37
C PHE A 249 0.35 3.88 15.95
N ASP A 250 0.37 3.37 17.17
CA ASP A 250 -0.84 2.82 17.82
C ASP A 250 -1.92 3.89 17.99
N GLU A 251 -1.55 5.09 18.44
CA GLU A 251 -2.48 6.23 18.57
C GLU A 251 -3.00 6.71 17.21
N MET A 252 -2.18 6.65 16.17
CA MET A 252 -2.60 6.99 14.81
C MET A 252 -3.57 5.98 14.22
N LEU A 253 -3.44 4.69 14.53
CA LEU A 253 -4.43 3.67 14.16
C LEU A 253 -5.79 3.96 14.81
N ASP A 254 -5.80 4.23 16.11
CA ASP A 254 -7.01 4.60 16.85
C ASP A 254 -7.65 5.86 16.28
N THR A 255 -6.83 6.86 15.96
CA THR A 255 -7.28 8.13 15.36
C THR A 255 -7.88 7.90 13.97
N MET A 256 -7.22 7.13 13.13
CA MET A 256 -7.72 6.76 11.79
C MET A 256 -9.08 6.05 11.89
N TYR A 257 -9.20 5.10 12.81
CA TYR A 257 -10.46 4.39 13.03
C TYR A 257 -11.57 5.33 13.51
N ALA A 258 -11.28 6.20 14.49
CA ALA A 258 -12.22 7.18 15.00
C ALA A 258 -12.68 8.19 13.95
N VAL A 259 -11.77 8.68 13.09
CA VAL A 259 -12.09 9.55 11.95
C VAL A 259 -12.95 8.81 10.93
N GLY A 260 -12.57 7.58 10.57
CA GLY A 260 -13.30 6.75 9.61
C GLY A 260 -14.76 6.53 10.00
N ARG A 261 -15.01 6.28 11.28
CA ARG A 261 -16.37 6.12 11.84
C ARG A 261 -17.22 7.39 11.75
N ARG A 262 -16.61 8.55 11.55
CA ARG A 262 -17.30 9.85 11.38
C ARG A 262 -17.47 10.26 9.94
N ILE A 263 -16.85 9.56 8.98
CA ILE A 263 -17.09 9.80 7.55
C ILE A 263 -18.56 9.44 7.24
N PRO A 264 -19.32 10.32 6.57
CA PRO A 264 -20.69 10.02 6.15
C PRO A 264 -20.79 8.74 5.30
N LEU A 265 -21.92 8.07 5.36
CA LEU A 265 -22.18 6.81 4.64
C LEU A 265 -21.95 6.95 3.13
N GLU A 266 -22.34 8.07 2.56
CA GLU A 266 -22.21 8.38 1.13
C GLU A 266 -20.75 8.41 0.65
N LEU A 267 -19.80 8.55 1.57
CA LEU A 267 -18.37 8.65 1.31
C LEU A 267 -17.58 7.40 1.78
N ARG A 268 -18.29 6.31 2.04
CA ARG A 268 -17.72 5.03 2.48
C ARG A 268 -18.07 3.89 1.53
N GLU A 269 -17.52 3.93 0.31
CA GLU A 269 -17.62 2.87 -0.71
C GLU A 269 -19.06 2.61 -1.23
N THR A 270 -19.96 3.56 -1.06
CA THR A 270 -21.37 3.41 -1.48
C THR A 270 -21.64 3.94 -2.88
N ALA A 271 -20.69 4.61 -3.51
CA ALA A 271 -20.86 5.33 -4.78
C ALA A 271 -21.96 6.41 -4.76
N LEU A 272 -22.41 6.86 -3.58
CA LEU A 272 -23.48 7.85 -3.41
C LEU A 272 -22.96 9.28 -3.30
N GLY A 273 -21.65 9.47 -3.09
CA GLY A 273 -21.05 10.79 -2.85
C GLY A 273 -19.64 10.93 -3.44
N GLY A 274 -19.02 12.07 -3.22
CA GLY A 274 -17.66 12.33 -3.66
C GLY A 274 -17.48 12.29 -5.17
N CYS A 275 -16.39 11.67 -5.65
CA CYS A 275 -16.11 11.53 -7.09
C CYS A 275 -17.23 10.80 -7.82
N ALA A 276 -17.84 9.79 -7.20
CA ALA A 276 -18.88 8.99 -7.81
C ALA A 276 -20.15 9.79 -8.13
N ALA A 277 -20.47 10.82 -7.33
CA ALA A 277 -21.67 11.64 -7.51
C ALA A 277 -21.46 12.86 -8.44
N THR A 278 -20.30 12.99 -9.06
CA THR A 278 -20.06 14.10 -10.01
C THR A 278 -20.82 13.85 -11.33
N PRO A 279 -21.35 14.91 -12.00
CA PRO A 279 -22.06 14.73 -13.28
C PRO A 279 -21.24 13.95 -14.32
N SER A 280 -19.96 14.27 -14.46
CA SER A 280 -19.08 13.58 -15.42
C SER A 280 -18.87 12.10 -15.09
N ALA A 281 -18.84 11.73 -13.81
CA ALA A 281 -18.74 10.33 -13.40
C ALA A 281 -20.04 9.57 -13.70
N CYS A 282 -21.19 10.15 -13.40
CA CYS A 282 -22.50 9.59 -13.70
C CYS A 282 -22.69 9.37 -15.22
N GLU A 283 -22.35 10.35 -16.03
CA GLU A 283 -22.40 10.24 -17.49
C GLU A 283 -21.50 9.09 -18.00
N LYS A 284 -20.29 8.97 -17.47
CA LYS A 284 -19.30 8.01 -17.96
C LYS A 284 -19.57 6.58 -17.50
N CYS A 285 -20.04 6.37 -16.28
CA CYS A 285 -20.33 5.02 -15.78
C CYS A 285 -21.69 4.47 -16.23
N GLY A 286 -22.60 5.32 -16.70
CA GLY A 286 -23.93 4.92 -17.19
C GLY A 286 -24.85 4.29 -16.12
N LEU A 287 -24.50 4.39 -14.84
CA LEU A 287 -25.26 3.79 -13.73
C LEU A 287 -26.13 4.78 -12.98
N CYS A 288 -25.95 6.07 -13.22
CA CYS A 288 -26.71 7.16 -12.60
C CYS A 288 -27.82 7.63 -13.56
N SER A 289 -28.84 6.80 -13.82
CA SER A 289 -30.03 7.18 -14.54
C SER A 289 -31.24 7.34 -13.60
#